data_b066cc852f633315b077d3209170ad70
#
_entry.id   b066cc852f633315b077d3209170ad70
#
_cell.length_a   1.000
_cell.length_b   1.000
_cell.length_c   1.000
_cell.angle_alpha   90.00
_cell.angle_beta   90.00
_cell.angle_gamma   90.00
#
_symmetry.space_group_name_H-M   'P 1'
#
loop_
_entity.id
_entity.type
_entity.pdbx_description
1 polymer ?
#
loop_
_entity_poly.entity_id
_entity_poly.type
_entity_poly.pdbx_seq_one_letter_code
_entity_poly.pdbx_strand_id
1 'polypeptide(L)'
;MGTKQEHFFLQHVQDLYHRTIYNDYPSFTEFLTTGEMSALLQNQKMFPSVVLRMWGGHKDCDSKMAGFFPADFVDAYDQAFPICCIRISPVHEKYADTLIHRDYLGAVLNLGISRSTIGDIRICEKAAYLFCVEELKEFILSNLRQVKHTIMECREISELDEIPERQYEIHRQTVASARLDNIVAAMIRARRQTN
;
A
#
# COMPACT_ATOMS: atom_id res chain seq x y z
N MET A 1 17.47 -14.83 -15.56
CA MET A 1 18.13 -15.22 -14.28
C MET A 1 17.61 -14.26 -13.22
N GLY A 2 16.86 -14.76 -12.24
CA GLY A 2 16.34 -13.95 -11.14
C GLY A 2 17.47 -13.39 -10.26
N THR A 3 17.25 -12.23 -9.65
CA THR A 3 18.19 -11.67 -8.70
C THR A 3 18.22 -12.52 -7.42
N LYS A 4 19.29 -12.42 -6.61
CA LYS A 4 19.37 -13.12 -5.32
C LYS A 4 18.19 -12.76 -4.40
N GLN A 5 17.72 -11.50 -4.46
CA GLN A 5 16.54 -11.02 -3.73
C GLN A 5 15.25 -11.70 -4.18
N GLU A 6 15.06 -11.87 -5.49
CA GLU A 6 13.90 -12.57 -6.05
C GLU A 6 13.84 -14.03 -5.58
N HIS A 7 14.98 -14.70 -5.52
CA HIS A 7 15.04 -16.07 -5.01
C HIS A 7 14.64 -16.17 -3.54
N PHE A 8 15.14 -15.29 -2.67
CA PHE A 8 14.75 -15.24 -1.26
C PHE A 8 13.26 -14.93 -1.07
N PHE A 9 12.75 -13.99 -1.88
CA PHE A 9 11.32 -13.68 -1.85
C PHE A 9 10.48 -14.89 -2.22
N LEU A 10 10.77 -15.57 -3.33
CA LEU A 10 10.04 -16.76 -3.77
C LEU A 10 10.13 -17.91 -2.75
N GLN A 11 11.25 -18.08 -2.07
CA GLN A 11 11.38 -19.05 -0.98
C GLN A 11 10.45 -18.70 0.19
N HIS A 12 10.43 -17.44 0.63
CA HIS A 12 9.52 -16.98 1.67
C HIS A 12 8.04 -17.19 1.29
N VAL A 13 7.68 -16.87 0.05
CA VAL A 13 6.33 -17.10 -0.48
C VAL A 13 5.96 -18.58 -0.49
N GLN A 14 6.92 -19.45 -0.80
CA GLN A 14 6.72 -20.89 -0.76
C GLN A 14 6.46 -21.40 0.66
N ASP A 15 7.12 -20.84 1.67
CA ASP A 15 6.86 -21.15 3.09
C ASP A 15 5.44 -20.73 3.51
N LEU A 16 4.96 -19.54 3.06
CA LEU A 16 3.59 -19.11 3.30
C LEU A 16 2.57 -20.03 2.63
N TYR A 17 2.81 -20.43 1.39
CA TYR A 17 1.98 -21.40 0.68
C TYR A 17 1.86 -22.73 1.45
N HIS A 18 3.00 -23.30 1.89
CA HIS A 18 3.00 -24.54 2.68
C HIS A 18 2.27 -24.38 4.02
N ARG A 19 2.42 -23.22 4.66
CA ARG A 19 1.70 -22.90 5.91
C ARG A 19 0.18 -22.88 5.68
N THR A 20 -0.28 -22.29 4.56
CA THR A 20 -1.71 -22.28 4.21
C THR A 20 -2.25 -23.69 4.02
N ILE A 21 -1.54 -24.54 3.26
CA ILE A 21 -1.94 -25.92 3.03
C ILE A 21 -1.96 -26.74 4.33
N TYR A 22 -0.94 -26.57 5.19
CA TYR A 22 -0.81 -27.36 6.41
C TYR A 22 -1.84 -26.98 7.48
N ASN A 23 -2.10 -25.67 7.63
CA ASN A 23 -2.99 -25.16 8.68
C ASN A 23 -4.44 -25.01 8.23
N ASP A 24 -4.71 -25.14 6.94
CA ASP A 24 -6.01 -24.86 6.32
C ASP A 24 -6.53 -23.46 6.70
N TYR A 25 -5.64 -22.47 6.71
CA TYR A 25 -5.91 -21.09 7.11
C TYR A 25 -5.11 -20.10 6.24
N PRO A 26 -5.68 -18.92 5.93
CA PRO A 26 -5.00 -17.92 5.09
C PRO A 26 -3.64 -17.49 5.65
N SER A 27 -2.66 -17.33 4.76
CA SER A 27 -1.34 -16.76 5.07
C SER A 27 -1.08 -15.54 4.18
N PHE A 28 -0.40 -14.53 4.72
CA PHE A 28 -0.21 -13.25 4.07
C PHE A 28 1.27 -12.86 3.99
N THR A 29 1.64 -12.18 2.91
CA THR A 29 2.93 -11.47 2.84
C THR A 29 2.82 -10.12 3.57
N GLU A 30 3.94 -9.42 3.73
CA GLU A 30 3.93 -7.98 3.93
C GLU A 30 3.54 -7.24 2.64
N PHE A 31 3.53 -5.89 2.65
CA PHE A 31 3.27 -5.10 1.43
C PHE A 31 4.41 -5.30 0.44
N LEU A 32 4.05 -5.71 -0.76
CA LEU A 32 4.97 -6.09 -1.82
C LEU A 32 5.45 -4.88 -2.63
N THR A 33 6.69 -4.93 -3.05
CA THR A 33 7.20 -4.04 -4.11
C THR A 33 6.63 -4.46 -5.48
N THR A 34 6.68 -3.56 -6.46
CA THR A 34 6.24 -3.86 -7.83
C THR A 34 7.00 -5.06 -8.44
N GLY A 35 8.30 -5.20 -8.11
CA GLY A 35 9.11 -6.34 -8.56
C GLY A 35 8.64 -7.66 -7.95
N GLU A 36 8.36 -7.69 -6.65
CA GLU A 36 7.84 -8.86 -5.94
C GLU A 36 6.46 -9.27 -6.42
N MET A 37 5.55 -8.30 -6.63
CA MET A 37 4.24 -8.57 -7.24
C MET A 37 4.36 -9.21 -8.62
N SER A 38 5.25 -8.67 -9.46
CA SER A 38 5.51 -9.23 -10.79
C SER A 38 6.08 -10.64 -10.73
N ALA A 39 7.07 -10.88 -9.86
CA ALA A 39 7.67 -12.19 -9.66
C ALA A 39 6.62 -13.22 -9.18
N LEU A 40 5.77 -12.84 -8.23
CA LEU A 40 4.71 -13.70 -7.70
C LEU A 40 3.70 -14.08 -8.79
N LEU A 41 3.22 -13.12 -9.57
CA LEU A 41 2.26 -13.37 -10.67
C LEU A 41 2.84 -14.26 -11.76
N GLN A 42 4.12 -14.08 -12.13
CA GLN A 42 4.78 -14.93 -13.11
C GLN A 42 4.94 -16.37 -12.63
N ASN A 43 5.08 -16.57 -11.32
CA ASN A 43 5.28 -17.88 -10.69
C ASN A 43 4.00 -18.46 -10.06
N GLN A 44 2.82 -17.88 -10.33
CA GLN A 44 1.55 -18.32 -9.71
C GLN A 44 1.25 -19.81 -9.88
N LYS A 45 1.69 -20.43 -10.97
CA LYS A 45 1.53 -21.87 -11.23
C LYS A 45 2.28 -22.77 -10.22
N MET A 46 3.20 -22.23 -9.45
CA MET A 46 3.93 -22.96 -8.39
C MET A 46 3.07 -23.20 -7.14
N PHE A 47 1.90 -22.56 -7.04
CA PHE A 47 1.01 -22.59 -5.88
C PHE A 47 -0.35 -23.23 -6.21
N PRO A 48 -0.39 -24.52 -6.60
CA PRO A 48 -1.67 -25.22 -6.83
C PRO A 48 -2.44 -25.37 -5.52
N SER A 49 -3.74 -25.59 -5.63
CA SER A 49 -4.63 -25.86 -4.48
C SER A 49 -4.82 -24.70 -3.48
N VAL A 50 -4.39 -23.51 -3.83
CA VAL A 50 -4.70 -22.26 -3.09
C VAL A 50 -5.23 -21.20 -4.03
N VAL A 51 -6.01 -20.29 -3.48
CA VAL A 51 -6.46 -19.08 -4.19
C VAL A 51 -5.54 -17.92 -3.80
N LEU A 52 -4.78 -17.41 -4.77
CA LEU A 52 -3.95 -16.23 -4.59
C LEU A 52 -4.78 -14.97 -4.82
N ARG A 53 -4.77 -14.06 -3.86
CA ARG A 53 -5.40 -12.73 -3.94
C ARG A 53 -4.40 -11.65 -3.53
N MET A 54 -4.62 -10.44 -4.04
CA MET A 54 -3.83 -9.25 -3.68
C MET A 54 -4.76 -8.13 -3.26
N TRP A 55 -4.49 -7.54 -2.10
CA TRP A 55 -5.28 -6.45 -1.54
C TRP A 55 -4.39 -5.43 -0.83
N GLY A 56 -4.75 -4.15 -0.88
CA GLY A 56 -4.00 -3.05 -0.26
C GLY A 56 -4.78 -2.30 0.82
N GLY A 57 -5.95 -2.82 1.23
CA GLY A 57 -6.84 -2.16 2.18
C GLY A 57 -7.91 -1.27 1.53
N HIS A 58 -7.71 -0.82 0.28
CA HIS A 58 -8.71 -0.07 -0.48
C HIS A 58 -8.54 -0.33 -1.99
N LYS A 59 -9.63 -0.17 -2.76
CA LYS A 59 -9.66 -0.42 -4.22
C LYS A 59 -8.58 0.34 -5.00
N ASP A 60 -8.25 1.56 -4.55
CA ASP A 60 -7.31 2.48 -5.21
C ASP A 60 -5.87 2.37 -4.66
N CYS A 61 -5.56 1.39 -3.80
CA CYS A 61 -4.21 1.19 -3.30
C CYS A 61 -3.30 0.55 -4.35
N ASP A 62 -2.13 1.13 -4.54
CA ASP A 62 -1.09 0.63 -5.43
C ASP A 62 -0.23 -0.45 -4.73
N SER A 63 0.12 -0.22 -3.45
CA SER A 63 0.83 -1.19 -2.61
C SER A 63 -0.13 -2.28 -2.15
N LYS A 64 0.24 -3.55 -2.30
CA LYS A 64 -0.63 -4.68 -1.97
C LYS A 64 0.13 -5.75 -1.20
N MET A 65 -0.57 -6.42 -0.30
CA MET A 65 -0.17 -7.71 0.26
C MET A 65 -0.70 -8.83 -0.64
N ALA A 66 -0.02 -9.95 -0.67
CA ALA A 66 -0.55 -11.19 -1.26
C ALA A 66 -1.07 -12.09 -0.14
N GLY A 67 -2.27 -12.65 -0.36
CA GLY A 67 -2.89 -13.64 0.50
C GLY A 67 -3.02 -14.98 -0.22
N PHE A 68 -2.61 -16.04 0.44
CA PHE A 68 -2.80 -17.43 0.04
C PHE A 68 -3.99 -17.98 0.84
N PHE A 69 -5.04 -18.36 0.16
CA PHE A 69 -6.28 -18.83 0.79
C PHE A 69 -6.50 -20.30 0.47
N PRO A 70 -7.01 -21.12 1.41
CA PRO A 70 -7.50 -22.44 1.08
C PRO A 70 -8.50 -22.40 -0.07
N ALA A 71 -8.60 -23.48 -0.85
CA ALA A 71 -9.46 -23.50 -2.04
C ALA A 71 -10.95 -23.38 -1.72
N ASP A 72 -11.36 -23.78 -0.53
CA ASP A 72 -12.73 -23.75 0.01
C ASP A 72 -13.00 -22.54 0.93
N PHE A 73 -12.10 -21.55 0.95
CA PHE A 73 -12.31 -20.34 1.71
C PHE A 73 -13.57 -19.58 1.25
N VAL A 74 -14.53 -19.39 2.16
CA VAL A 74 -15.87 -18.89 1.86
C VAL A 74 -16.12 -17.43 2.23
N ASP A 75 -15.27 -16.85 3.08
CA ASP A 75 -15.40 -15.45 3.49
C ASP A 75 -14.94 -14.48 2.41
N ALA A 76 -15.26 -13.21 2.56
CA ALA A 76 -14.79 -12.17 1.66
C ALA A 76 -13.25 -12.02 1.78
N TYR A 77 -12.54 -12.24 0.69
CA TYR A 77 -11.06 -12.23 0.69
C TYR A 77 -10.46 -10.92 1.19
N ASP A 78 -11.02 -9.78 0.79
CA ASP A 78 -10.55 -8.45 1.16
C ASP A 78 -10.70 -8.16 2.66
N GLN A 79 -11.71 -8.72 3.32
CA GLN A 79 -11.93 -8.60 4.76
C GLN A 79 -10.98 -9.47 5.58
N ALA A 80 -10.40 -10.51 4.99
CA ALA A 80 -9.48 -11.41 5.68
C ALA A 80 -8.05 -10.87 5.75
N PHE A 81 -7.70 -9.85 4.94
CA PHE A 81 -6.36 -9.28 4.96
C PHE A 81 -6.10 -8.51 6.27
N PRO A 82 -4.97 -8.76 6.94
CA PRO A 82 -4.61 -8.08 8.19
C PRO A 82 -4.11 -6.65 7.92
N ILE A 83 -4.98 -5.82 7.36
CA ILE A 83 -4.68 -4.44 6.98
C ILE A 83 -5.65 -3.51 7.70
N CYS A 84 -5.13 -2.50 8.38
CA CYS A 84 -5.92 -1.41 8.93
C CYS A 84 -5.68 -0.09 8.19
N CYS A 85 -6.59 0.84 8.38
CA CYS A 85 -6.47 2.21 7.88
C CYS A 85 -6.48 3.20 9.05
N ILE A 86 -5.46 4.06 9.12
CA ILE A 86 -5.32 5.11 10.13
C ILE A 86 -5.43 6.47 9.45
N ARG A 87 -6.42 7.27 9.87
CA ARG A 87 -6.53 8.67 9.51
C ARG A 87 -5.59 9.50 10.38
N ILE A 88 -4.72 10.27 9.75
CA ILE A 88 -3.75 11.16 10.39
C ILE A 88 -4.15 12.59 9.99
N SER A 89 -4.57 13.41 10.94
CA SER A 89 -4.99 14.79 10.69
C SER A 89 -4.29 15.76 11.64
N PRO A 90 -3.96 16.98 11.17
CA PRO A 90 -3.41 18.00 12.05
C PRO A 90 -4.48 18.46 13.06
N VAL A 91 -4.08 18.66 14.31
CA VAL A 91 -4.97 19.22 15.36
C VAL A 91 -5.50 20.60 14.95
N HIS A 92 -4.71 21.36 14.19
CA HIS A 92 -5.12 22.64 13.61
C HIS A 92 -5.15 22.54 12.08
N GLU A 93 -6.32 22.56 11.48
CA GLU A 93 -6.56 22.37 10.04
C GLU A 93 -5.74 23.29 9.13
N LYS A 94 -5.41 24.51 9.57
CA LYS A 94 -4.60 25.47 8.80
C LYS A 94 -3.19 24.97 8.40
N TYR A 95 -2.73 23.87 8.98
CA TYR A 95 -1.43 23.26 8.68
C TYR A 95 -1.53 22.02 7.78
N ALA A 96 -2.74 21.61 7.38
CA ALA A 96 -2.96 20.43 6.56
C ALA A 96 -2.27 20.54 5.17
N ASP A 97 -2.40 21.68 4.52
CA ASP A 97 -1.96 21.88 3.13
C ASP A 97 -0.42 21.95 2.94
N THR A 98 0.34 21.96 4.03
CA THR A 98 1.82 22.08 3.97
C THR A 98 2.54 20.74 3.98
N LEU A 99 1.82 19.64 4.26
CA LEU A 99 2.40 18.31 4.43
C LEU A 99 2.24 17.48 3.15
N ILE A 100 3.32 16.83 2.75
CA ILE A 100 3.35 15.97 1.57
C ILE A 100 3.59 14.51 1.96
N HIS A 101 3.37 13.58 1.06
CA HIS A 101 3.51 12.13 1.25
C HIS A 101 4.80 11.75 1.98
N ARG A 102 5.94 12.32 1.56
CA ARG A 102 7.26 12.03 2.15
C ARG A 102 7.34 12.40 3.63
N ASP A 103 6.60 13.42 4.07
CA ASP A 103 6.63 13.88 5.46
C ASP A 103 5.93 12.88 6.38
N TYR A 104 4.77 12.38 5.96
CA TYR A 104 4.04 11.33 6.67
C TYR A 104 4.83 10.03 6.69
N LEU A 105 5.35 9.58 5.54
CA LEU A 105 6.17 8.38 5.46
C LEU A 105 7.40 8.48 6.36
N GLY A 106 8.11 9.62 6.33
CA GLY A 106 9.27 9.86 7.17
C GLY A 106 8.94 9.82 8.66
N ALA A 107 7.81 10.41 9.07
CA ALA A 107 7.37 10.38 10.46
C ALA A 107 7.07 8.95 10.95
N VAL A 108 6.39 8.15 10.12
CA VAL A 108 6.08 6.75 10.46
C VAL A 108 7.36 5.90 10.52
N LEU A 109 8.26 6.03 9.55
CA LEU A 109 9.54 5.30 9.55
C LEU A 109 10.46 5.68 10.73
N ASN A 110 10.39 6.93 11.18
CA ASN A 110 11.15 7.39 12.36
C ASN A 110 10.68 6.74 13.67
N LEU A 111 9.51 6.12 13.71
CA LEU A 111 9.07 5.28 14.83
C LEU A 111 9.77 3.90 14.86
N GLY A 112 10.66 3.61 13.91
CA GLY A 112 11.34 2.32 13.80
C GLY A 112 10.55 1.24 13.05
N ILE A 113 9.47 1.62 12.38
CA ILE A 113 8.61 0.71 11.62
C ILE A 113 9.27 0.35 10.29
N SER A 114 9.19 -0.94 9.89
CA SER A 114 9.69 -1.39 8.59
C SER A 114 8.85 -0.82 7.43
N ARG A 115 9.49 -0.48 6.31
CA ARG A 115 8.77 -0.01 5.12
C ARG A 115 7.83 -1.06 4.53
N SER A 116 8.16 -2.34 4.66
CA SER A 116 7.37 -3.47 4.15
C SER A 116 6.04 -3.67 4.90
N THR A 117 5.91 -3.17 6.12
CA THR A 117 4.66 -3.23 6.90
C THR A 117 3.73 -2.04 6.64
N ILE A 118 4.15 -1.10 5.78
CA ILE A 118 3.41 0.10 5.41
C ILE A 118 2.96 -0.02 3.95
N GLY A 119 1.68 0.12 3.72
CA GLY A 119 1.07 0.23 2.40
C GLY A 119 1.09 1.64 1.83
N ASP A 120 -0.01 2.05 1.23
CA ASP A 120 -0.18 3.39 0.69
C ASP A 120 -0.45 4.43 1.79
N ILE A 121 0.00 5.65 1.52
CA ILE A 121 -0.40 6.85 2.26
C ILE A 121 -1.14 7.75 1.29
N ARG A 122 -2.44 7.91 1.48
CA ARG A 122 -3.28 8.77 0.63
C ARG A 122 -3.41 10.15 1.28
N ILE A 123 -2.95 11.18 0.59
CA ILE A 123 -3.10 12.56 1.03
C ILE A 123 -4.42 13.09 0.50
N CYS A 124 -5.24 13.63 1.38
CA CYS A 124 -6.47 14.35 1.09
C CYS A 124 -6.37 15.77 1.68
N GLU A 125 -7.31 16.67 1.35
CA GLU A 125 -7.25 18.10 1.71
C GLU A 125 -6.93 18.36 3.19
N LYS A 126 -7.47 17.55 4.12
CA LYS A 126 -7.36 17.82 5.57
C LYS A 126 -6.75 16.68 6.37
N ALA A 127 -6.36 15.58 5.72
CA ALA A 127 -5.84 14.40 6.39
C ALA A 127 -5.04 13.51 5.45
N ALA A 128 -4.20 12.64 6.02
CA ALA A 128 -3.64 11.50 5.32
C ALA A 128 -4.30 10.21 5.84
N TYR A 129 -4.44 9.22 4.96
CA TYR A 129 -4.92 7.89 5.28
C TYR A 129 -3.79 6.90 5.04
N LEU A 130 -3.31 6.33 6.13
CA LEU A 130 -2.21 5.37 6.15
C LEU A 130 -2.77 3.96 6.20
N PHE A 131 -2.44 3.13 5.22
CA PHE A 131 -2.68 1.68 5.27
C PHE A 131 -1.44 0.98 5.81
N CYS A 132 -1.62 0.11 6.78
CA CYS A 132 -0.53 -0.67 7.37
C CYS A 132 -1.03 -2.02 7.88
N VAL A 133 -0.10 -2.91 8.27
CA VAL A 133 -0.47 -4.16 8.91
C VAL A 133 -1.20 -3.91 10.22
N GLU A 134 -2.24 -4.70 10.48
CA GLU A 134 -3.11 -4.58 11.66
C GLU A 134 -2.34 -4.57 12.99
N GLU A 135 -1.28 -5.36 13.09
CA GLU A 135 -0.43 -5.47 14.30
C GLU A 135 0.21 -4.14 14.72
N LEU A 136 0.42 -3.20 13.78
CA LEU A 136 1.02 -1.90 14.07
C LEU A 136 0.01 -0.82 14.45
N LYS A 137 -1.28 -1.10 14.35
CA LYS A 137 -2.34 -0.12 14.58
C LYS A 137 -2.18 0.60 15.92
N GLU A 138 -2.22 -0.12 17.02
CA GLU A 138 -2.15 0.46 18.36
C GLU A 138 -0.83 1.20 18.62
N PHE A 139 0.26 0.68 18.06
CA PHE A 139 1.57 1.32 18.18
C PHE A 139 1.57 2.67 17.46
N ILE A 140 1.05 2.76 16.24
CA ILE A 140 0.98 4.03 15.47
C ILE A 140 0.02 5.00 16.13
N LEU A 141 -1.19 4.56 16.53
CA LEU A 141 -2.17 5.38 17.22
C LEU A 141 -1.61 6.01 18.52
N SER A 142 -0.73 5.30 19.22
CA SER A 142 -0.14 5.75 20.47
C SER A 142 1.09 6.64 20.29
N ASN A 143 1.88 6.45 19.23
CA ASN A 143 3.21 7.05 19.11
C ASN A 143 3.31 8.13 18.01
N LEU A 144 2.49 8.12 16.98
CA LEU A 144 2.54 9.12 15.93
C LEU A 144 1.83 10.41 16.38
N ARG A 145 2.59 11.32 16.99
CA ARG A 145 2.08 12.58 17.57
C ARG A 145 2.42 13.80 16.73
N GLN A 146 3.38 13.68 15.83
CA GLN A 146 3.91 14.82 15.08
C GLN A 146 4.41 14.41 13.70
N VAL A 147 4.10 15.23 12.68
CA VAL A 147 4.68 15.16 11.34
C VAL A 147 5.36 16.50 11.06
N LYS A 148 6.70 16.51 10.85
CA LYS A 148 7.54 17.73 10.87
C LYS A 148 7.32 18.53 12.16
N HIS A 149 6.71 19.72 12.02
CA HIS A 149 6.42 20.64 13.13
C HIS A 149 4.92 20.69 13.48
N THR A 150 4.10 19.83 12.85
CA THR A 150 2.65 19.83 13.02
C THR A 150 2.23 18.71 13.97
N ILE A 151 1.49 19.07 15.02
CA ILE A 151 0.91 18.12 15.96
C ILE A 151 -0.25 17.41 15.26
N MET A 152 -0.28 16.09 15.34
CA MET A 152 -1.23 15.23 14.66
C MET A 152 -2.14 14.50 15.66
N GLU A 153 -3.34 14.23 15.19
CA GLU A 153 -4.28 13.29 15.78
C GLU A 153 -4.45 12.10 14.84
N CYS A 154 -4.36 10.90 15.41
CA CYS A 154 -4.51 9.64 14.68
C CYS A 154 -5.76 8.93 15.16
N ARG A 155 -6.60 8.44 14.22
CA ARG A 155 -7.75 7.59 14.53
C ARG A 155 -7.86 6.44 13.53
N GLU A 156 -8.33 5.29 13.96
CA GLU A 156 -8.68 4.19 13.08
C GLU A 156 -9.88 4.55 12.21
N ILE A 157 -9.88 4.06 10.98
CA ILE A 157 -11.01 4.11 10.04
C ILE A 157 -11.50 2.68 9.83
N SER A 158 -12.71 2.40 10.31
CA SER A 158 -13.36 1.10 10.12
C SER A 158 -14.17 1.05 8.81
N GLU A 159 -14.74 2.18 8.40
CA GLU A 159 -15.53 2.28 7.17
C GLU A 159 -14.70 2.93 6.07
N LEU A 160 -14.33 2.13 5.06
CA LEU A 160 -13.50 2.59 3.93
C LEU A 160 -14.18 3.67 3.07
N ASP A 161 -15.51 3.78 3.15
CA ASP A 161 -16.29 4.83 2.47
C ASP A 161 -16.04 6.23 3.05
N GLU A 162 -15.45 6.33 4.25
CA GLU A 162 -14.98 7.60 4.81
C GLU A 162 -13.74 8.16 4.07
N ILE A 163 -13.08 7.34 3.25
CA ILE A 163 -11.88 7.76 2.53
C ILE A 163 -12.31 8.44 1.24
N PRO A 164 -12.00 9.74 1.04
CA PRO A 164 -12.36 10.45 -0.17
C PRO A 164 -11.83 9.75 -1.42
N GLU A 165 -12.65 9.66 -2.47
CA GLU A 165 -12.21 9.10 -3.74
C GLU A 165 -11.03 9.90 -4.32
N ARG A 166 -10.13 9.19 -5.02
CA ARG A 166 -8.98 9.83 -5.68
C ARG A 166 -9.48 10.72 -6.81
N GLN A 167 -9.28 12.02 -6.69
CA GLN A 167 -9.55 12.96 -7.77
C GLN A 167 -8.38 12.91 -8.76
N TYR A 168 -8.67 12.56 -10.01
CA TYR A 168 -7.69 12.57 -11.09
C TYR A 168 -7.91 13.79 -11.97
N GLU A 169 -6.91 14.65 -12.08
CA GLU A 169 -6.89 15.65 -13.13
C GLU A 169 -6.49 15.00 -14.45
N ILE A 170 -7.38 15.05 -15.44
CA ILE A 170 -7.10 14.50 -16.77
C ILE A 170 -6.40 15.57 -17.62
N HIS A 171 -5.09 15.46 -17.74
CA HIS A 171 -4.33 16.29 -18.66
C HIS A 171 -4.25 15.66 -20.05
N ARG A 172 -4.83 16.34 -21.05
CA ARG A 172 -4.72 15.91 -22.46
C ARG A 172 -3.58 16.70 -23.11
N GLN A 173 -2.58 15.96 -23.61
CA GLN A 173 -1.47 16.56 -24.36
C GLN A 173 -1.29 15.82 -25.69
N THR A 174 -1.02 16.58 -26.75
CA THR A 174 -0.65 16.01 -28.04
C THR A 174 0.83 15.77 -28.08
N VAL A 175 1.25 14.56 -28.44
CA VAL A 175 2.67 14.19 -28.62
C VAL A 175 2.94 14.00 -30.11
N ALA A 176 4.12 14.40 -30.57
CA ALA A 176 4.50 14.35 -31.98
C ALA A 176 4.60 12.90 -32.54
N SER A 177 4.85 11.94 -31.66
CA SER A 177 4.83 10.50 -32.00
C SER A 177 4.59 9.66 -30.74
N ALA A 178 4.15 8.40 -30.92
CA ALA A 178 3.95 7.42 -29.84
C ALA A 178 5.26 6.82 -29.29
N ARG A 179 6.41 7.46 -29.51
CA ARG A 179 7.68 7.04 -28.95
C ARG A 179 7.71 7.29 -27.44
N LEU A 180 8.31 6.37 -26.70
CA LEU A 180 8.36 6.43 -25.23
C LEU A 180 9.00 7.72 -24.70
N ASP A 181 10.07 8.20 -25.34
CA ASP A 181 10.75 9.46 -24.99
C ASP A 181 9.83 10.69 -25.08
N ASN A 182 8.99 10.77 -26.12
CA ASN A 182 8.02 11.85 -26.30
C ASN A 182 6.87 11.78 -25.28
N ILE A 183 6.39 10.57 -24.97
CA ILE A 183 5.35 10.34 -23.96
C ILE A 183 5.87 10.74 -22.58
N VAL A 184 7.05 10.28 -22.19
CA VAL A 184 7.68 10.61 -20.90
C VAL A 184 7.94 12.11 -20.79
N ALA A 185 8.44 12.76 -21.85
CA ALA A 185 8.65 14.22 -21.86
C ALA A 185 7.33 15.01 -21.71
N ALA A 186 6.24 14.52 -22.26
CA ALA A 186 4.90 15.12 -22.10
C ALA A 186 4.39 14.96 -20.66
N MET A 187 4.55 13.77 -20.04
CA MET A 187 4.19 13.53 -18.65
C MET A 187 4.96 14.42 -17.67
N ILE A 188 6.27 14.58 -17.87
CA ILE A 188 7.12 15.47 -17.04
C ILE A 188 6.68 16.93 -17.15
N ARG A 189 6.31 17.40 -18.36
CA ARG A 189 5.80 18.76 -18.58
C ARG A 189 4.46 18.98 -17.89
N ALA A 190 3.52 18.05 -18.00
CA ALA A 190 2.24 18.11 -17.31
C ALA A 190 2.43 18.26 -15.79
N ARG A 191 3.28 17.43 -15.19
CA ARG A 191 3.58 17.49 -13.75
C ARG A 191 4.19 18.80 -13.27
N ARG A 192 4.95 19.50 -14.13
CA ARG A 192 5.53 20.82 -13.80
C ARG A 192 4.55 21.98 -13.86
N GLN A 193 3.42 21.79 -14.55
CA GLN A 193 2.37 22.83 -14.67
C GLN A 193 1.37 22.75 -13.51
N THR A 194 1.36 21.65 -12.74
CA THR A 194 0.45 21.41 -11.62
C THR A 194 1.07 21.77 -10.25
N ASN A 195 2.36 22.17 -10.23
CA ASN A 195 3.07 22.69 -9.05
C ASN A 195 3.35 24.20 -9.21
#